data_7df97563074c54e59acb7e7b62b9f00d
#
_entry.id   7df97563074c54e59acb7e7b62b9f00d
#
_cell.length_a   1.000
_cell.length_b   1.000
_cell.length_c   1.000
_cell.angle_alpha   90.00
_cell.angle_beta   90.00
_cell.angle_gamma   90.00
#
_symmetry.space_group_name_H-M   'P 1'
#
loop_
_entity.id
_entity.type
_entity.pdbx_description
1 polymer ?
#
loop_
_entity_poly.entity_id
_entity_poly.type
_entity_poly.pdbx_seq_one_letter_code
_entity_poly.pdbx_strand_id
1 'polypeptide(L)'
;MIKKIFGTFGTQALNAICNFVTLWFGTHYLGPEAWGIGGIVLLDVSILLIGVEFLAGSGLIYFTPRKSYRTLFKISYIWSVLVVAFYALIFYLCSFIPSGFAQHFTKFFGAEAEFVPHGYHVIVLLLVFIYSLHNFNLTTLLGKERVGTKNILFIIQFMTQMSSMLFYIFVLDIRNADAFIFSLMTGYIVSYICGLTQIWPYLKDKGNDSMRQTIREMFKFGTIIQLSTLVSMLNRRLSFLIIRGFWGDAKVGVYNAASQVSEAPKMIGQSIAMVQFSKISNLTDNDLAAKITVQLLKTAMVLTAICIFIVCLIPTSVYSWLFTANFAEMRVVMIALAPGVVFMAANMVFCHYFSGVNLPKHNLYGALVGLAVTIPALYLLIPPFGMVGAGISASLTHLATIIYQWIVFKRINKTSAKELLVTKEDVKMLITEIKNIF
;
A
#
# COMPACT_ATOMS: atom_id res chain seq x y z
N MET A 1 -13.83 -11.15 14.70
CA MET A 1 -12.94 -10.13 14.12
C MET A 1 -11.55 -10.70 13.87
N ILE A 2 -10.92 -11.35 14.83
CA ILE A 2 -9.57 -11.93 14.74
C ILE A 2 -9.47 -12.97 13.62
N LYS A 3 -10.47 -13.85 13.44
CA LYS A 3 -10.49 -14.78 12.29
C LYS A 3 -10.38 -14.07 10.93
N LYS A 4 -11.00 -12.88 10.78
CA LYS A 4 -10.87 -12.05 9.57
C LYS A 4 -9.46 -11.48 9.43
N ILE A 5 -8.81 -11.09 10.55
CA ILE A 5 -7.43 -10.58 10.57
C ILE A 5 -6.45 -11.68 10.16
N PHE A 6 -6.53 -12.87 10.78
CA PHE A 6 -5.68 -14.00 10.41
C PHE A 6 -5.89 -14.45 8.95
N GLY A 7 -7.15 -14.48 8.48
CA GLY A 7 -7.44 -14.76 7.08
C GLY A 7 -6.82 -13.73 6.14
N THR A 8 -6.86 -12.44 6.51
CA THR A 8 -6.21 -11.37 5.73
C THR A 8 -4.69 -11.49 5.78
N PHE A 9 -4.12 -11.78 6.95
CA PHE A 9 -2.68 -12.01 7.09
C PHE A 9 -2.21 -13.22 6.27
N GLY A 10 -2.92 -14.37 6.35
CA GLY A 10 -2.62 -15.55 5.54
C GLY A 10 -2.70 -15.24 4.04
N THR A 11 -3.67 -14.45 3.61
CA THR A 11 -3.77 -13.99 2.22
C THR A 11 -2.58 -13.11 1.82
N GLN A 12 -2.12 -12.22 2.69
CA GLN A 12 -0.95 -11.38 2.44
C GLN A 12 0.34 -12.20 2.40
N ALA A 13 0.49 -13.20 3.28
CA ALA A 13 1.62 -14.11 3.28
C ALA A 13 1.66 -14.95 1.98
N LEU A 14 0.52 -15.48 1.56
CA LEU A 14 0.40 -16.19 0.28
C LEU A 14 0.75 -15.28 -0.90
N ASN A 15 0.28 -14.02 -0.89
CA ASN A 15 0.66 -13.03 -1.89
C ASN A 15 2.18 -12.83 -1.93
N ALA A 16 2.83 -12.69 -0.77
CA ALA A 16 4.28 -12.53 -0.72
C ALA A 16 5.01 -13.75 -1.33
N ILE A 17 4.53 -14.95 -1.05
CA ILE A 17 5.06 -16.20 -1.66
C ILE A 17 4.85 -16.18 -3.18
N CYS A 18 3.64 -15.87 -3.65
CA CYS A 18 3.35 -15.79 -5.09
C CYS A 18 4.21 -14.75 -5.79
N ASN A 19 4.39 -13.57 -5.18
CA ASN A 19 5.25 -12.53 -5.73
C ASN A 19 6.72 -12.98 -5.77
N PHE A 20 7.20 -13.67 -4.74
CA PHE A 20 8.54 -14.23 -4.73
C PHE A 20 8.73 -15.29 -5.83
N VAL A 21 7.78 -16.19 -6.00
CA VAL A 21 7.79 -17.20 -7.08
C VAL A 21 7.76 -16.52 -8.45
N THR A 22 6.89 -15.51 -8.63
CA THR A 22 6.81 -14.72 -9.87
C THR A 22 8.13 -14.00 -10.16
N LEU A 23 8.76 -13.41 -9.14
CA LEU A 23 10.08 -12.80 -9.25
C LEU A 23 11.13 -13.82 -9.67
N TRP A 24 11.18 -14.98 -9.03
CA TRP A 24 12.14 -16.03 -9.31
C TRP A 24 12.03 -16.54 -10.75
N PHE A 25 10.81 -16.86 -11.20
CA PHE A 25 10.56 -17.26 -12.59
C PHE A 25 10.88 -16.12 -13.58
N GLY A 26 10.47 -14.90 -13.27
CA GLY A 26 10.71 -13.72 -14.11
C GLY A 26 12.20 -13.47 -14.32
N THR A 27 12.99 -13.45 -13.27
CA THR A 27 14.45 -13.22 -13.36
C THR A 27 15.18 -14.38 -14.04
N HIS A 28 14.71 -15.62 -13.88
CA HIS A 28 15.37 -16.81 -14.42
C HIS A 28 15.06 -17.05 -15.90
N TYR A 29 13.82 -16.83 -16.32
CA TYR A 29 13.35 -17.18 -17.68
C TYR A 29 13.17 -15.99 -18.61
N LEU A 30 12.86 -14.78 -18.08
CA LEU A 30 12.69 -13.59 -18.92
C LEU A 30 13.99 -12.77 -19.01
N GLY A 31 14.89 -12.92 -18.04
CA GLY A 31 16.13 -12.15 -17.95
C GLY A 31 15.94 -10.74 -17.37
N PRO A 32 17.08 -10.04 -17.10
CA PRO A 32 17.06 -8.77 -16.37
C PRO A 32 16.40 -7.62 -17.15
N GLU A 33 16.56 -7.58 -18.47
CA GLU A 33 16.04 -6.52 -19.32
C GLU A 33 14.49 -6.58 -19.38
N ALA A 34 13.93 -7.75 -19.72
CA ALA A 34 12.48 -7.95 -19.77
C ALA A 34 11.82 -7.74 -18.41
N TRP A 35 12.48 -8.20 -17.33
CA TRP A 35 12.01 -7.98 -15.96
C TRP A 35 12.05 -6.50 -15.58
N GLY A 36 13.07 -5.76 -16.02
CA GLY A 36 13.19 -4.31 -15.85
C GLY A 36 12.05 -3.54 -16.50
N ILE A 37 11.73 -3.86 -17.76
CA ILE A 37 10.58 -3.27 -18.48
C ILE A 37 9.27 -3.53 -17.73
N GLY A 38 9.04 -4.77 -17.28
CA GLY A 38 7.87 -5.11 -16.48
C GLY A 38 7.76 -4.29 -15.18
N GLY A 39 8.89 -4.05 -14.52
CA GLY A 39 8.99 -3.21 -13.33
C GLY A 39 8.63 -1.74 -13.61
N ILE A 40 9.10 -1.18 -14.73
CA ILE A 40 8.77 0.19 -15.17
C ILE A 40 7.26 0.29 -15.45
N VAL A 41 6.69 -0.64 -16.21
CA VAL A 41 5.25 -0.67 -16.51
C VAL A 41 4.42 -0.71 -15.21
N LEU A 42 4.80 -1.51 -14.22
CA LEU A 42 4.12 -1.53 -12.93
C LEU A 42 4.22 -0.19 -12.18
N LEU A 43 5.38 0.46 -12.25
CA LEU A 43 5.58 1.78 -11.64
C LEU A 43 4.66 2.82 -12.29
N ASP A 44 4.58 2.83 -13.62
CA ASP A 44 3.74 3.75 -14.37
C ASP A 44 2.25 3.53 -14.07
N VAL A 45 1.81 2.27 -14.06
CA VAL A 45 0.44 1.92 -13.64
C VAL A 45 0.16 2.43 -12.24
N SER A 46 1.10 2.27 -11.30
CA SER A 46 0.93 2.74 -9.91
C SER A 46 0.79 4.26 -9.81
N ILE A 47 1.52 5.02 -10.64
CA ILE A 47 1.44 6.48 -10.69
C ILE A 47 0.09 6.91 -11.28
N LEU A 48 -0.32 6.31 -12.39
CA LEU A 48 -1.57 6.67 -13.07
C LEU A 48 -2.80 6.30 -12.22
N LEU A 49 -2.72 5.24 -11.41
CA LEU A 49 -3.79 4.86 -10.49
C LEU A 49 -4.10 5.93 -9.44
N ILE A 50 -3.16 6.81 -9.10
CA ILE A 50 -3.40 7.93 -8.18
C ILE A 50 -4.60 8.76 -8.65
N GLY A 51 -4.69 9.08 -9.94
CA GLY A 51 -5.82 9.82 -10.51
C GLY A 51 -7.16 9.07 -10.43
N VAL A 52 -7.14 7.76 -10.61
CA VAL A 52 -8.34 6.91 -10.49
C VAL A 52 -8.81 6.86 -9.03
N GLU A 53 -7.90 6.76 -8.09
CA GLU A 53 -8.20 6.55 -6.66
C GLU A 53 -8.82 7.77 -5.96
N PHE A 54 -8.87 8.95 -6.60
CA PHE A 54 -9.61 10.10 -6.06
C PHE A 54 -11.09 9.79 -5.81
N LEU A 55 -11.74 9.04 -6.69
CA LEU A 55 -13.15 8.64 -6.55
C LEU A 55 -13.34 7.14 -6.44
N ALA A 56 -12.45 6.33 -6.99
CA ALA A 56 -12.57 4.86 -7.04
C ALA A 56 -11.54 4.14 -6.14
N GLY A 57 -10.98 4.83 -5.16
CA GLY A 57 -9.98 4.28 -4.23
C GLY A 57 -10.56 3.81 -2.91
N SER A 58 -9.72 3.79 -1.88
CA SER A 58 -10.05 3.32 -0.53
C SER A 58 -11.21 4.08 0.15
N GLY A 59 -11.51 5.30 -0.30
CA GLY A 59 -12.69 6.05 0.14
C GLY A 59 -14.00 5.29 -0.04
N LEU A 60 -14.10 4.40 -1.03
CA LEU A 60 -15.28 3.57 -1.25
C LEU A 60 -15.63 2.69 -0.05
N ILE A 61 -14.64 2.27 0.75
CA ILE A 61 -14.90 1.49 1.97
C ILE A 61 -15.75 2.30 2.95
N TYR A 62 -15.49 3.61 3.06
CA TYR A 62 -16.27 4.52 3.89
C TYR A 62 -17.65 4.80 3.32
N PHE A 63 -17.78 4.98 2.00
CA PHE A 63 -19.03 5.39 1.36
C PHE A 63 -19.99 4.22 1.11
N THR A 64 -19.50 2.98 0.95
CA THR A 64 -20.33 1.80 0.63
C THR A 64 -21.45 1.52 1.64
N PRO A 65 -21.27 1.66 2.98
CA PRO A 65 -22.37 1.50 3.92
C PRO A 65 -23.33 2.70 4.00
N ARG A 66 -22.96 3.86 3.41
CA ARG A 66 -23.66 5.15 3.58
C ARG A 66 -24.41 5.65 2.34
N LYS A 67 -24.05 5.15 1.17
CA LYS A 67 -24.60 5.58 -0.13
C LYS A 67 -25.10 4.37 -0.91
N SER A 68 -26.02 4.62 -1.82
CA SER A 68 -26.51 3.60 -2.74
C SER A 68 -25.38 3.01 -3.56
N TYR A 69 -25.31 1.70 -3.57
CA TYR A 69 -24.30 0.99 -4.31
C TYR A 69 -24.33 1.31 -5.82
N ARG A 70 -25.54 1.43 -6.38
CA ARG A 70 -25.73 1.78 -7.81
C ARG A 70 -25.13 3.15 -8.16
N THR A 71 -25.27 4.12 -7.25
CA THR A 71 -24.67 5.46 -7.41
C THR A 71 -23.17 5.39 -7.35
N LEU A 72 -22.59 4.69 -6.35
CA LEU A 72 -21.14 4.52 -6.23
C LEU A 72 -20.54 3.79 -7.45
N PHE A 73 -21.21 2.73 -7.93
CA PHE A 73 -20.83 1.99 -9.12
C PHE A 73 -20.73 2.92 -10.34
N LYS A 74 -21.81 3.67 -10.63
CA LYS A 74 -21.82 4.61 -11.77
C LYS A 74 -20.71 5.64 -11.68
N ILE A 75 -20.53 6.28 -10.50
CA ILE A 75 -19.50 7.29 -10.29
C ILE A 75 -18.11 6.70 -10.53
N SER A 76 -17.77 5.57 -9.93
CA SER A 76 -16.45 4.97 -10.03
C SER A 76 -16.13 4.48 -11.45
N TYR A 77 -17.10 3.89 -12.14
CA TYR A 77 -16.88 3.43 -13.51
C TYR A 77 -16.74 4.59 -14.50
N ILE A 78 -17.63 5.58 -14.44
CA ILE A 78 -17.52 6.78 -15.26
C ILE A 78 -16.21 7.50 -15.01
N TRP A 79 -15.82 7.65 -13.74
CA TRP A 79 -14.57 8.29 -13.36
C TRP A 79 -13.35 7.53 -13.89
N SER A 80 -13.32 6.20 -13.76
CA SER A 80 -12.22 5.38 -14.31
C SER A 80 -12.07 5.55 -15.82
N VAL A 81 -13.19 5.56 -16.56
CA VAL A 81 -13.17 5.80 -18.00
C VAL A 81 -12.64 7.20 -18.32
N LEU A 82 -13.14 8.24 -17.62
CA LEU A 82 -12.71 9.64 -17.84
C LEU A 82 -11.22 9.83 -17.57
N VAL A 83 -10.70 9.25 -16.47
CA VAL A 83 -9.28 9.36 -16.13
C VAL A 83 -8.40 8.64 -17.15
N VAL A 84 -8.78 7.43 -17.57
CA VAL A 84 -8.03 6.69 -18.61
C VAL A 84 -8.08 7.41 -19.94
N ALA A 85 -9.24 7.96 -20.34
CA ALA A 85 -9.36 8.77 -21.55
C ALA A 85 -8.52 10.06 -21.48
N PHE A 86 -8.47 10.70 -20.33
CA PHE A 86 -7.61 11.86 -20.08
C PHE A 86 -6.12 11.51 -20.21
N TYR A 87 -5.67 10.38 -19.67
CA TYR A 87 -4.29 9.92 -19.84
C TYR A 87 -3.98 9.54 -21.30
N ALA A 88 -4.93 8.89 -21.99
CA ALA A 88 -4.79 8.61 -23.43
C ALA A 88 -4.63 9.90 -24.24
N LEU A 89 -5.39 10.95 -23.91
CA LEU A 89 -5.25 12.27 -24.53
C LEU A 89 -3.88 12.89 -24.22
N ILE A 90 -3.40 12.80 -22.97
CA ILE A 90 -2.05 13.29 -22.62
C ILE A 90 -0.99 12.56 -23.44
N PHE A 91 -1.01 11.23 -23.50
CA PHE A 91 -0.05 10.46 -24.30
C PHE A 91 -0.10 10.83 -25.77
N TYR A 92 -1.31 11.01 -26.33
CA TYR A 92 -1.50 11.47 -27.70
C TYR A 92 -0.92 12.87 -27.91
N LEU A 93 -1.17 13.83 -27.01
CA LEU A 93 -0.62 15.17 -27.11
C LEU A 93 0.91 15.19 -26.94
N CYS A 94 1.45 14.38 -26.03
CA CYS A 94 2.89 14.25 -25.83
C CYS A 94 3.61 13.70 -27.07
N SER A 95 2.96 12.91 -27.91
CA SER A 95 3.56 12.42 -29.15
C SER A 95 3.85 13.51 -30.19
N PHE A 96 3.25 14.70 -30.05
CA PHE A 96 3.52 15.88 -30.88
C PHE A 96 4.60 16.80 -30.30
N ILE A 97 5.09 16.55 -29.07
CA ILE A 97 6.12 17.37 -28.45
C ILE A 97 7.48 16.99 -29.04
N PRO A 98 8.26 17.96 -29.58
CA PRO A 98 9.59 17.69 -30.10
C PRO A 98 10.50 17.05 -29.04
N SER A 99 11.26 16.03 -29.42
CA SER A 99 12.14 15.24 -28.54
C SER A 99 13.12 16.10 -27.70
N GLY A 100 13.55 17.26 -28.22
CA GLY A 100 14.44 18.18 -27.49
C GLY A 100 13.83 18.81 -26.24
N PHE A 101 12.51 19.08 -26.19
CA PHE A 101 11.85 19.62 -25.01
C PHE A 101 11.61 18.52 -23.96
N ALA A 102 11.27 17.33 -24.41
CA ALA A 102 11.12 16.16 -23.54
C ALA A 102 12.45 15.81 -22.85
N GLN A 103 13.58 15.85 -23.58
CA GLN A 103 14.92 15.62 -23.01
C GLN A 103 15.32 16.66 -21.95
N HIS A 104 14.91 17.93 -22.11
CA HIS A 104 15.20 18.96 -21.12
C HIS A 104 14.43 18.73 -19.80
N PHE A 105 13.18 18.25 -19.90
CA PHE A 105 12.33 17.97 -18.77
C PHE A 105 12.77 16.69 -18.03
N THR A 106 13.12 15.64 -18.77
CA THR A 106 13.65 14.38 -18.19
C THR A 106 15.02 14.59 -17.55
N LYS A 107 15.89 15.44 -18.14
CA LYS A 107 17.20 15.79 -17.58
C LYS A 107 17.07 16.56 -16.26
N PHE A 108 16.05 17.41 -16.11
CA PHE A 108 15.75 18.12 -14.85
C PHE A 108 15.37 17.16 -13.72
N PHE A 109 14.67 16.06 -14.04
CA PHE A 109 14.28 15.03 -13.07
C PHE A 109 15.32 13.91 -12.92
N GLY A 110 16.47 14.00 -13.60
CA GLY A 110 17.56 13.01 -13.51
C GLY A 110 17.24 11.65 -14.13
N ALA A 111 16.23 11.58 -14.97
CA ALA A 111 15.83 10.35 -15.64
C ALA A 111 16.08 10.45 -17.15
N GLU A 112 17.00 9.64 -17.67
CA GLU A 112 17.06 9.34 -19.11
C GLU A 112 15.97 8.37 -19.55
N ALA A 113 15.07 7.97 -18.61
CA ALA A 113 14.04 6.99 -18.85
C ALA A 113 12.77 7.65 -19.41
N GLU A 114 12.31 7.15 -20.55
CA GLU A 114 10.95 7.40 -21.05
C GLU A 114 9.95 7.04 -19.95
N PHE A 115 8.97 7.93 -19.73
CA PHE A 115 7.96 7.74 -18.67
C PHE A 115 7.14 6.47 -18.87
N VAL A 116 6.95 6.03 -20.11
CA VAL A 116 6.37 4.72 -20.47
C VAL A 116 7.22 4.13 -21.59
N PRO A 117 7.70 2.88 -21.47
CA PRO A 117 8.50 2.23 -22.51
C PRO A 117 7.77 2.22 -23.86
N HIS A 118 8.50 2.43 -24.96
CA HIS A 118 7.94 2.41 -26.32
C HIS A 118 7.12 1.14 -26.56
N GLY A 119 5.91 1.31 -27.12
CA GLY A 119 4.99 0.21 -27.42
C GLY A 119 4.06 -0.19 -26.27
N TYR A 120 4.29 0.24 -25.02
CA TYR A 120 3.48 -0.18 -23.88
C TYR A 120 2.40 0.83 -23.46
N HIS A 121 2.27 1.98 -24.11
CA HIS A 121 1.29 3.03 -23.74
C HIS A 121 -0.15 2.51 -23.65
N VAL A 122 -0.61 1.76 -24.67
CA VAL A 122 -1.97 1.20 -24.70
C VAL A 122 -2.14 0.15 -23.62
N ILE A 123 -1.14 -0.70 -23.41
CA ILE A 123 -1.17 -1.78 -22.41
C ILE A 123 -1.21 -1.20 -20.99
N VAL A 124 -0.44 -0.15 -20.72
CA VAL A 124 -0.46 0.58 -19.44
C VAL A 124 -1.84 1.16 -19.17
N LEU A 125 -2.46 1.81 -20.14
CA LEU A 125 -3.82 2.35 -20.01
C LEU A 125 -4.86 1.25 -19.75
N LEU A 126 -4.77 0.13 -20.47
CA LEU A 126 -5.63 -1.03 -20.25
C LEU A 126 -5.44 -1.63 -18.85
N LEU A 127 -4.18 -1.75 -18.38
CA LEU A 127 -3.88 -2.22 -17.03
C LEU A 127 -4.46 -1.29 -15.96
N VAL A 128 -4.29 0.03 -16.11
CA VAL A 128 -4.89 1.02 -15.18
C VAL A 128 -6.41 0.86 -15.14
N PHE A 129 -7.05 0.70 -16.29
CA PHE A 129 -8.49 0.53 -16.37
C PHE A 129 -8.95 -0.77 -15.69
N ILE A 130 -8.38 -1.91 -16.08
CA ILE A 130 -8.74 -3.23 -15.54
C ILE A 130 -8.47 -3.30 -14.04
N TYR A 131 -7.32 -2.79 -13.59
CA TYR A 131 -6.99 -2.72 -12.16
C TYR A 131 -8.01 -1.86 -11.40
N SER A 132 -8.42 -0.71 -11.95
CA SER A 132 -9.40 0.16 -11.29
C SER A 132 -10.74 -0.53 -11.07
N LEU A 133 -11.22 -1.29 -12.06
CA LEU A 133 -12.44 -2.07 -11.96
C LEU A 133 -12.32 -3.22 -10.95
N HIS A 134 -11.18 -3.91 -10.96
CA HIS A 134 -10.86 -4.95 -9.97
C HIS A 134 -10.84 -4.37 -8.55
N ASN A 135 -10.12 -3.26 -8.34
CA ASN A 135 -10.00 -2.60 -7.04
C ASN A 135 -11.36 -2.09 -6.52
N PHE A 136 -12.24 -1.61 -7.40
CA PHE A 136 -13.61 -1.26 -7.05
C PHE A 136 -14.36 -2.43 -6.39
N ASN A 137 -14.26 -3.64 -6.95
CA ASN A 137 -14.90 -4.83 -6.39
C ASN A 137 -14.35 -5.13 -4.98
N LEU A 138 -13.01 -5.09 -4.81
CA LEU A 138 -12.37 -5.39 -3.53
C LEU A 138 -12.74 -4.38 -2.44
N THR A 139 -12.71 -3.09 -2.77
CA THR A 139 -13.03 -2.01 -1.82
C THR A 139 -14.50 -2.01 -1.43
N THR A 140 -15.38 -2.30 -2.36
CA THR A 140 -16.82 -2.46 -2.10
C THR A 140 -17.10 -3.63 -1.18
N LEU A 141 -16.49 -4.81 -1.42
CA LEU A 141 -16.63 -5.96 -0.53
C LEU A 141 -16.12 -5.67 0.88
N LEU A 142 -15.04 -4.91 1.01
CA LEU A 142 -14.55 -4.42 2.30
C LEU A 142 -15.57 -3.50 2.98
N GLY A 143 -16.14 -2.56 2.25
CA GLY A 143 -17.20 -1.67 2.77
C GLY A 143 -18.44 -2.42 3.22
N LYS A 144 -18.76 -3.58 2.62
CA LYS A 144 -19.83 -4.50 3.05
C LYS A 144 -19.38 -5.51 4.12
N GLU A 145 -18.25 -5.34 4.75
CA GLU A 145 -17.64 -6.28 5.74
C GLU A 145 -17.41 -7.72 5.21
N ARG A 146 -17.42 -7.92 3.89
CA ARG A 146 -17.17 -9.24 3.26
C ARG A 146 -15.67 -9.48 3.05
N VAL A 147 -14.89 -9.34 4.13
CA VAL A 147 -13.43 -9.48 4.11
C VAL A 147 -12.98 -10.84 3.56
N GLY A 148 -13.67 -11.93 3.93
CA GLY A 148 -13.36 -13.29 3.44
C GLY A 148 -13.49 -13.39 1.92
N THR A 149 -14.58 -12.87 1.34
CA THR A 149 -14.79 -12.86 -0.11
C THR A 149 -13.72 -12.02 -0.82
N LYS A 150 -13.37 -10.84 -0.27
CA LYS A 150 -12.26 -10.02 -0.78
C LYS A 150 -10.94 -10.80 -0.79
N ASN A 151 -10.62 -11.51 0.30
CA ASN A 151 -9.40 -12.29 0.39
C ASN A 151 -9.36 -13.43 -0.64
N ILE A 152 -10.48 -14.11 -0.88
CA ILE A 152 -10.60 -15.15 -1.93
C ILE A 152 -10.33 -14.57 -3.31
N LEU A 153 -10.92 -13.39 -3.65
CA LEU A 153 -10.68 -12.73 -4.93
C LEU A 153 -9.21 -12.34 -5.10
N PHE A 154 -8.57 -11.93 -4.02
CA PHE A 154 -7.15 -11.59 -4.01
C PHE A 154 -6.27 -12.84 -4.27
N ILE A 155 -6.62 -13.99 -3.65
CA ILE A 155 -5.95 -15.27 -3.93
C ILE A 155 -6.16 -15.68 -5.39
N ILE A 156 -7.40 -15.60 -5.90
CA ILE A 156 -7.71 -15.89 -7.31
C ILE A 156 -6.83 -15.05 -8.24
N GLN A 157 -6.71 -13.76 -7.97
CA GLN A 157 -5.88 -12.86 -8.78
C GLN A 157 -4.43 -13.33 -8.83
N PHE A 158 -3.78 -13.60 -7.68
CA PHE A 158 -2.37 -13.99 -7.65
C PHE A 158 -2.13 -15.39 -8.20
N MET A 159 -2.99 -16.35 -7.89
CA MET A 159 -2.89 -17.70 -8.43
C MET A 159 -3.05 -17.69 -9.95
N THR A 160 -4.01 -16.95 -10.47
CA THR A 160 -4.22 -16.82 -11.93
C THR A 160 -3.04 -16.11 -12.58
N GLN A 161 -2.53 -15.03 -11.98
CA GLN A 161 -1.34 -14.32 -12.48
C GLN A 161 -0.14 -15.26 -12.56
N MET A 162 0.16 -15.99 -11.50
CA MET A 162 1.28 -16.93 -11.47
C MET A 162 1.11 -18.05 -12.50
N SER A 163 -0.06 -18.69 -12.53
CA SER A 163 -0.34 -19.79 -13.48
C SER A 163 -0.31 -19.33 -14.93
N SER A 164 -0.86 -18.14 -15.24
CA SER A 164 -0.81 -17.59 -16.60
C SER A 164 0.60 -17.17 -16.99
N MET A 165 1.43 -16.69 -16.09
CA MET A 165 2.82 -16.40 -16.38
C MET A 165 3.59 -17.68 -16.77
N LEU A 166 3.40 -18.78 -16.03
CA LEU A 166 3.99 -20.07 -16.37
C LEU A 166 3.48 -20.56 -17.74
N PHE A 167 2.19 -20.40 -18.01
CA PHE A 167 1.61 -20.75 -19.30
C PHE A 167 2.23 -19.93 -20.46
N TYR A 168 2.39 -18.62 -20.30
CA TYR A 168 3.01 -17.76 -21.32
C TYR A 168 4.46 -18.15 -21.57
N ILE A 169 5.23 -18.45 -20.54
CA ILE A 169 6.65 -18.81 -20.67
C ILE A 169 6.82 -20.22 -21.26
N PHE A 170 6.12 -21.22 -20.74
CA PHE A 170 6.40 -22.64 -21.08
C PHE A 170 5.55 -23.21 -22.22
N VAL A 171 4.35 -22.66 -22.45
CA VAL A 171 3.45 -23.16 -23.50
C VAL A 171 3.49 -22.28 -24.74
N LEU A 172 3.48 -20.95 -24.56
CA LEU A 172 3.51 -19.99 -25.67
C LEU A 172 4.93 -19.51 -26.03
N ASP A 173 5.95 -19.91 -25.25
CA ASP A 173 7.37 -19.56 -25.42
C ASP A 173 7.61 -18.01 -25.50
N ILE A 174 6.78 -17.24 -24.79
CA ILE A 174 6.93 -15.79 -24.67
C ILE A 174 7.97 -15.49 -23.60
N ARG A 175 9.18 -15.08 -24.00
CA ARG A 175 10.32 -14.86 -23.10
C ARG A 175 10.73 -13.37 -23.01
N ASN A 176 9.78 -12.48 -23.17
CA ASN A 176 9.97 -11.04 -23.03
C ASN A 176 9.08 -10.46 -21.90
N ALA A 177 9.07 -9.13 -21.74
CA ALA A 177 8.27 -8.44 -20.74
C ALA A 177 6.76 -8.71 -20.86
N ASP A 178 6.28 -9.06 -22.07
CA ASP A 178 4.87 -9.29 -22.33
C ASP A 178 4.32 -10.46 -21.53
N ALA A 179 5.12 -11.52 -21.28
CA ALA A 179 4.70 -12.66 -20.47
C ALA A 179 4.28 -12.24 -19.06
N PHE A 180 5.06 -11.34 -18.43
CA PHE A 180 4.75 -10.81 -17.11
C PHE A 180 3.55 -9.85 -17.16
N ILE A 181 3.53 -8.93 -18.10
CA ILE A 181 2.49 -7.90 -18.25
C ILE A 181 1.14 -8.55 -18.56
N PHE A 182 1.07 -9.50 -19.50
CA PHE A 182 -0.16 -10.23 -19.81
C PHE A 182 -0.62 -11.12 -18.66
N SER A 183 0.31 -11.66 -17.86
CA SER A 183 -0.06 -12.42 -16.66
C SER A 183 -0.75 -11.54 -15.62
N LEU A 184 -0.29 -10.31 -15.42
CA LEU A 184 -0.95 -9.31 -14.58
C LEU A 184 -2.36 -9.00 -15.08
N MET A 185 -2.50 -8.71 -16.36
CA MET A 185 -3.81 -8.45 -16.98
C MET A 185 -4.77 -9.61 -16.78
N THR A 186 -4.32 -10.84 -17.05
CA THR A 186 -5.12 -12.06 -16.89
C THR A 186 -5.57 -12.23 -15.44
N GLY A 187 -4.67 -12.05 -14.47
CA GLY A 187 -4.98 -12.12 -13.05
C GLY A 187 -6.05 -11.11 -12.63
N TYR A 188 -5.92 -9.85 -13.06
CA TYR A 188 -6.92 -8.81 -12.74
C TYR A 188 -8.25 -9.05 -13.45
N ILE A 189 -8.27 -9.47 -14.72
CA ILE A 189 -9.50 -9.75 -15.47
C ILE A 189 -10.29 -10.89 -14.82
N VAL A 190 -9.64 -12.01 -14.53
CA VAL A 190 -10.31 -13.17 -13.92
C VAL A 190 -10.88 -12.80 -12.55
N SER A 191 -10.07 -12.16 -11.71
CA SER A 191 -10.53 -11.73 -10.39
C SER A 191 -11.63 -10.66 -10.46
N TYR A 192 -11.58 -9.76 -11.44
CA TYR A 192 -12.65 -8.79 -11.70
C TYR A 192 -13.97 -9.48 -12.07
N ILE A 193 -13.96 -10.44 -13.00
CA ILE A 193 -15.15 -11.19 -13.41
C ILE A 193 -15.73 -11.96 -12.22
N CYS A 194 -14.90 -12.68 -11.46
CA CYS A 194 -15.33 -13.36 -10.23
C CYS A 194 -15.90 -12.37 -9.20
N GLY A 195 -15.27 -11.19 -9.05
CA GLY A 195 -15.75 -10.14 -8.15
C GLY A 195 -17.08 -9.56 -8.58
N LEU A 196 -17.30 -9.37 -9.89
CA LEU A 196 -18.54 -8.85 -10.44
C LEU A 196 -19.73 -9.74 -10.08
N THR A 197 -19.59 -11.05 -10.09
CA THR A 197 -20.66 -11.98 -9.67
C THR A 197 -21.03 -11.78 -8.20
N GLN A 198 -20.06 -11.43 -7.34
CA GLN A 198 -20.28 -11.22 -5.91
C GLN A 198 -20.95 -9.89 -5.58
N ILE A 199 -20.73 -8.86 -6.42
CA ILE A 199 -21.30 -7.53 -6.19
C ILE A 199 -22.60 -7.28 -6.98
N TRP A 200 -22.89 -8.11 -8.00
CA TRP A 200 -24.08 -7.99 -8.84
C TRP A 200 -25.40 -7.84 -8.08
N PRO A 201 -25.66 -8.60 -6.98
CA PRO A 201 -26.88 -8.44 -6.20
C PRO A 201 -27.09 -7.03 -5.62
N TYR A 202 -26.01 -6.31 -5.32
CA TYR A 202 -26.08 -4.95 -4.76
C TYR A 202 -26.46 -3.89 -5.80
N LEU A 203 -26.32 -4.18 -7.11
CA LEU A 203 -26.73 -3.25 -8.18
C LEU A 203 -28.25 -3.04 -8.25
N LYS A 204 -29.03 -3.91 -7.62
CA LYS A 204 -30.48 -3.78 -7.51
C LYS A 204 -30.91 -2.67 -6.54
N ASP A 205 -30.00 -2.18 -5.72
CA ASP A 205 -30.25 -1.09 -4.78
C ASP A 205 -30.54 0.22 -5.54
N LYS A 206 -31.78 0.70 -5.43
CA LYS A 206 -32.30 1.90 -6.11
C LYS A 206 -32.29 3.13 -5.19
N GLY A 207 -31.28 3.30 -4.35
CA GLY A 207 -31.20 4.47 -3.48
C GLY A 207 -31.32 5.80 -4.25
N ASN A 208 -31.88 6.81 -3.60
CA ASN A 208 -32.15 8.15 -4.14
C ASN A 208 -31.02 9.14 -3.86
N ASP A 209 -29.76 8.69 -3.79
CA ASP A 209 -28.63 9.59 -3.52
C ASP A 209 -28.41 10.53 -4.70
N SER A 210 -28.23 11.82 -4.39
CA SER A 210 -27.80 12.81 -5.38
C SER A 210 -26.39 12.50 -5.87
N MET A 211 -26.26 12.16 -7.17
CA MET A 211 -24.98 11.84 -7.78
C MET A 211 -23.99 13.00 -7.64
N ARG A 212 -24.44 14.25 -7.84
CA ARG A 212 -23.60 15.45 -7.74
C ARG A 212 -23.03 15.65 -6.32
N GLN A 213 -23.88 15.45 -5.30
CA GLN A 213 -23.47 15.57 -3.91
C GLN A 213 -22.48 14.45 -3.54
N THR A 214 -22.77 13.22 -3.95
CA THR A 214 -21.91 12.05 -3.69
C THR A 214 -20.53 12.23 -4.34
N ILE A 215 -20.46 12.69 -5.59
CA ILE A 215 -19.18 13.01 -6.26
C ILE A 215 -18.39 14.05 -5.46
N ARG A 216 -19.03 15.13 -5.02
CA ARG A 216 -18.35 16.17 -4.24
C ARG A 216 -17.80 15.65 -2.92
N GLU A 217 -18.56 14.83 -2.20
CA GLU A 217 -18.13 14.23 -0.93
C GLU A 217 -16.97 13.24 -1.16
N MET A 218 -17.09 12.36 -2.16
CA MET A 218 -16.05 11.37 -2.51
C MET A 218 -14.77 12.05 -2.98
N PHE A 219 -14.87 13.08 -3.83
CA PHE A 219 -13.70 13.81 -4.33
C PHE A 219 -12.96 14.51 -3.18
N LYS A 220 -13.68 15.21 -2.28
CA LYS A 220 -13.08 15.85 -1.10
C LYS A 220 -12.38 14.84 -0.20
N PHE A 221 -13.00 13.70 0.07
CA PHE A 221 -12.45 12.63 0.89
C PHE A 221 -11.21 12.00 0.23
N GLY A 222 -11.33 11.64 -1.05
CA GLY A 222 -10.27 11.02 -1.83
C GLY A 222 -9.06 11.93 -2.02
N THR A 223 -9.27 13.22 -2.30
CA THR A 223 -8.17 14.20 -2.41
C THR A 223 -7.31 14.23 -1.15
N ILE A 224 -7.95 14.25 0.03
CA ILE A 224 -7.21 14.26 1.29
C ILE A 224 -6.40 12.97 1.48
N ILE A 225 -6.96 11.82 1.12
CA ILE A 225 -6.24 10.54 1.18
C ILE A 225 -5.07 10.53 0.22
N GLN A 226 -5.28 10.95 -1.04
CA GLN A 226 -4.22 10.94 -2.05
C GLN A 226 -3.08 11.91 -1.72
N LEU A 227 -3.38 13.09 -1.21
CA LEU A 227 -2.37 14.03 -0.70
C LEU A 227 -1.58 13.41 0.45
N SER A 228 -2.24 12.71 1.38
CA SER A 228 -1.57 12.00 2.48
C SER A 228 -0.61 10.91 1.94
N THR A 229 -1.04 10.17 0.93
CA THR A 229 -0.23 9.15 0.26
C THR A 229 0.99 9.76 -0.42
N LEU A 230 0.81 10.87 -1.16
CA LEU A 230 1.90 11.59 -1.82
C LEU A 230 2.94 12.11 -0.81
N VAL A 231 2.50 12.72 0.29
CA VAL A 231 3.41 13.19 1.35
C VAL A 231 4.18 12.01 1.96
N SER A 232 3.53 10.87 2.18
CA SER A 232 4.17 9.65 2.69
C SER A 232 5.18 9.06 1.70
N MET A 233 4.92 9.16 0.38
CA MET A 233 5.88 8.79 -0.65
C MET A 233 7.11 9.71 -0.66
N LEU A 234 6.89 11.02 -0.53
CA LEU A 234 7.99 12.00 -0.42
C LEU A 234 8.88 11.68 0.78
N ASN A 235 8.31 11.41 1.95
CA ASN A 235 9.06 11.03 3.13
C ASN A 235 10.04 9.86 2.87
N ARG A 236 9.61 8.84 2.15
CA ARG A 236 10.47 7.71 1.78
C ARG A 236 11.52 8.09 0.74
N ARG A 237 11.12 8.84 -0.30
CA ARG A 237 12.02 9.24 -1.40
C ARG A 237 13.15 10.15 -0.93
N LEU A 238 12.88 11.07 -0.01
CA LEU A 238 13.90 11.97 0.55
C LEU A 238 15.04 11.20 1.20
N SER A 239 14.80 10.12 1.93
CA SER A 239 15.85 9.29 2.51
C SER A 239 16.83 8.75 1.45
N PHE A 240 16.29 8.22 0.33
CA PHE A 240 17.11 7.71 -0.77
C PHE A 240 17.94 8.79 -1.43
N LEU A 241 17.34 9.95 -1.72
CA LEU A 241 18.02 11.07 -2.37
C LEU A 241 19.18 11.61 -1.52
N ILE A 242 18.97 11.74 -0.21
CA ILE A 242 20.00 12.27 0.69
C ILE A 242 21.11 11.25 0.92
N ILE A 243 20.79 9.95 1.08
CA ILE A 243 21.82 8.90 1.14
C ILE A 243 22.65 8.91 -0.13
N ARG A 244 22.01 9.02 -1.31
CA ARG A 244 22.70 9.07 -2.60
C ARG A 244 23.69 10.23 -2.65
N GLY A 245 23.26 11.42 -2.23
CA GLY A 245 24.08 12.64 -2.27
C GLY A 245 25.32 12.58 -1.37
N PHE A 246 25.24 11.95 -0.20
CA PHE A 246 26.36 11.88 0.75
C PHE A 246 27.18 10.60 0.67
N TRP A 247 26.58 9.46 0.29
CA TRP A 247 27.21 8.13 0.42
C TRP A 247 27.16 7.28 -0.86
N GLY A 248 26.55 7.79 -1.93
CA GLY A 248 26.50 7.15 -3.25
C GLY A 248 25.46 6.04 -3.40
N ASP A 249 25.35 5.53 -4.65
CA ASP A 249 24.29 4.59 -5.06
C ASP A 249 24.40 3.22 -4.38
N ALA A 250 25.61 2.72 -4.11
CA ALA A 250 25.80 1.43 -3.45
C ALA A 250 25.15 1.39 -2.05
N LYS A 251 25.28 2.47 -1.27
CA LYS A 251 24.66 2.59 0.06
C LYS A 251 23.14 2.75 -0.03
N VAL A 252 22.62 3.39 -1.08
CA VAL A 252 21.18 3.41 -1.37
C VAL A 252 20.65 2.00 -1.60
N GLY A 253 21.37 1.17 -2.35
CA GLY A 253 21.00 -0.23 -2.59
C GLY A 253 20.90 -1.04 -1.30
N VAL A 254 21.89 -0.93 -0.41
CA VAL A 254 21.90 -1.61 0.89
C VAL A 254 20.74 -1.12 1.78
N TYR A 255 20.52 0.21 1.86
CA TYR A 255 19.42 0.79 2.63
C TYR A 255 18.05 0.35 2.09
N ASN A 256 17.89 0.30 0.76
CA ASN A 256 16.67 -0.17 0.12
C ASN A 256 16.36 -1.63 0.50
N ALA A 257 17.35 -2.51 0.38
CA ALA A 257 17.19 -3.91 0.76
C ALA A 257 16.86 -4.06 2.26
N ALA A 258 17.58 -3.33 3.12
CA ALA A 258 17.31 -3.31 4.56
C ALA A 258 15.89 -2.83 4.87
N SER A 259 15.41 -1.77 4.20
CA SER A 259 14.05 -1.25 4.36
C SER A 259 13.00 -2.28 3.94
N GLN A 260 13.18 -2.93 2.80
CA GLN A 260 12.22 -3.94 2.31
C GLN A 260 12.07 -5.11 3.29
N VAL A 261 13.19 -5.64 3.79
CA VAL A 261 13.17 -6.73 4.77
C VAL A 261 12.58 -6.27 6.11
N SER A 262 12.97 -5.08 6.60
CA SER A 262 12.47 -4.52 7.86
C SER A 262 10.97 -4.21 7.80
N GLU A 263 10.46 -3.81 6.63
CA GLU A 263 9.05 -3.48 6.47
C GLU A 263 8.15 -4.71 6.29
N ALA A 264 8.69 -5.92 6.09
CA ALA A 264 7.87 -7.13 5.95
C ALA A 264 6.88 -7.31 7.13
N PRO A 265 7.25 -7.11 8.41
CA PRO A 265 6.32 -7.18 9.54
C PRO A 265 5.15 -6.20 9.48
N LYS A 266 5.21 -5.12 8.67
CA LYS A 266 4.08 -4.19 8.51
C LYS A 266 2.82 -4.87 7.99
N MET A 267 2.93 -6.01 7.32
CA MET A 267 1.80 -6.81 6.84
C MET A 267 0.83 -7.16 7.99
N ILE A 268 1.33 -7.31 9.20
CA ILE A 268 0.52 -7.53 10.42
C ILE A 268 -0.36 -6.31 10.66
N GLY A 269 0.25 -5.14 10.78
CA GLY A 269 -0.46 -3.87 10.99
C GLY A 269 -1.45 -3.58 9.86
N GLN A 270 -1.07 -3.83 8.61
CA GLN A 270 -1.93 -3.65 7.44
C GLN A 270 -3.15 -4.56 7.46
N SER A 271 -2.98 -5.83 7.84
CA SER A 271 -4.08 -6.80 7.94
C SER A 271 -5.08 -6.40 9.03
N ILE A 272 -4.58 -5.97 10.18
CA ILE A 272 -5.38 -5.47 11.29
C ILE A 272 -6.16 -4.21 10.87
N ALA A 273 -5.45 -3.23 10.32
CA ALA A 273 -6.01 -1.94 9.93
C ALA A 273 -7.08 -2.06 8.83
N MET A 274 -6.90 -2.97 7.88
CA MET A 274 -7.88 -3.22 6.82
C MET A 274 -9.20 -3.77 7.36
N VAL A 275 -9.14 -4.74 8.27
CA VAL A 275 -10.32 -5.31 8.93
C VAL A 275 -10.99 -4.28 9.84
N GLN A 276 -10.17 -3.48 10.55
CA GLN A 276 -10.62 -2.36 11.36
C GLN A 276 -11.40 -1.33 10.53
N PHE A 277 -10.84 -0.90 9.40
CA PHE A 277 -11.48 0.09 8.53
C PHE A 277 -12.85 -0.39 8.05
N SER A 278 -12.92 -1.64 7.57
CA SER A 278 -14.18 -2.27 7.19
C SER A 278 -15.21 -2.24 8.34
N LYS A 279 -14.78 -2.56 9.57
CA LYS A 279 -15.66 -2.57 10.74
C LYS A 279 -16.11 -1.18 11.15
N ILE A 280 -15.16 -0.25 11.33
CA ILE A 280 -15.45 1.12 11.80
C ILE A 280 -16.31 1.89 10.80
N SER A 281 -16.10 1.69 9.50
CA SER A 281 -16.92 2.34 8.47
C SER A 281 -18.42 1.95 8.54
N ASN A 282 -18.73 0.81 9.13
CA ASN A 282 -20.11 0.33 9.32
C ASN A 282 -20.68 0.63 10.72
N LEU A 283 -19.86 1.16 11.64
CA LEU A 283 -20.32 1.53 12.98
C LEU A 283 -20.87 2.96 13.00
N THR A 284 -21.95 3.15 13.80
CA THR A 284 -22.51 4.46 14.15
C THR A 284 -22.04 4.94 15.53
N ASP A 285 -21.61 4.01 16.40
CA ASP A 285 -21.14 4.27 17.75
C ASP A 285 -19.64 4.60 17.74
N ASN A 286 -19.31 5.85 18.00
CA ASN A 286 -17.92 6.34 18.03
C ASN A 286 -17.13 5.82 19.25
N ASP A 287 -17.78 5.58 20.39
CA ASP A 287 -17.12 5.08 21.60
C ASP A 287 -16.68 3.62 21.40
N LEU A 288 -17.54 2.83 20.76
CA LEU A 288 -17.20 1.46 20.37
C LEU A 288 -16.06 1.45 19.34
N ALA A 289 -16.10 2.33 18.36
CA ALA A 289 -15.03 2.48 17.37
C ALA A 289 -13.68 2.84 18.03
N ALA A 290 -13.69 3.72 19.04
CA ALA A 290 -12.50 4.09 19.80
C ALA A 290 -11.94 2.91 20.60
N LYS A 291 -12.77 2.16 21.33
CA LYS A 291 -12.37 0.98 22.09
C LYS A 291 -11.73 -0.09 21.21
N ILE A 292 -12.37 -0.40 20.07
CA ILE A 292 -11.84 -1.35 19.09
C ILE A 292 -10.47 -0.86 18.58
N THR A 293 -10.32 0.43 18.31
CA THR A 293 -9.07 1.02 17.83
C THR A 293 -7.95 0.86 18.82
N VAL A 294 -8.17 1.17 20.10
CA VAL A 294 -7.15 1.01 21.17
C VAL A 294 -6.71 -0.44 21.29
N GLN A 295 -7.65 -1.38 21.27
CA GLN A 295 -7.34 -2.81 21.37
C GLN A 295 -6.51 -3.28 20.16
N LEU A 296 -6.89 -2.90 18.95
CA LEU A 296 -6.18 -3.29 17.73
C LEU A 296 -4.82 -2.60 17.61
N LEU A 297 -4.70 -1.37 18.10
CA LEU A 297 -3.43 -0.65 18.18
C LEU A 297 -2.41 -1.42 19.02
N LYS A 298 -2.80 -1.82 20.25
CA LYS A 298 -1.94 -2.64 21.13
C LYS A 298 -1.54 -3.94 20.45
N THR A 299 -2.51 -4.65 19.87
CA THR A 299 -2.28 -5.91 19.14
C THR A 299 -1.30 -5.73 17.99
N ALA A 300 -1.49 -4.72 17.14
CA ALA A 300 -0.62 -4.43 16.02
C ALA A 300 0.81 -4.11 16.48
N MET A 301 0.97 -3.28 17.49
CA MET A 301 2.29 -2.91 18.03
C MET A 301 3.03 -4.11 18.62
N VAL A 302 2.37 -4.91 19.45
CA VAL A 302 2.98 -6.07 20.12
C VAL A 302 3.40 -7.13 19.08
N LEU A 303 2.50 -7.51 18.18
CA LEU A 303 2.81 -8.54 17.18
C LEU A 303 3.90 -8.07 16.21
N THR A 304 3.87 -6.80 15.77
CA THR A 304 4.91 -6.26 14.92
C THR A 304 6.25 -6.16 15.66
N ALA A 305 6.25 -5.76 16.95
CA ALA A 305 7.47 -5.69 17.77
C ALA A 305 8.10 -7.08 17.92
N ILE A 306 7.31 -8.12 18.19
CA ILE A 306 7.82 -9.50 18.27
C ILE A 306 8.41 -9.93 16.93
N CYS A 307 7.71 -9.68 15.83
CA CYS A 307 8.15 -10.08 14.50
C CYS A 307 9.46 -9.36 14.09
N ILE A 308 9.54 -8.03 14.26
CA ILE A 308 10.76 -7.29 13.89
C ILE A 308 11.92 -7.64 14.83
N PHE A 309 11.65 -7.94 16.11
CA PHE A 309 12.66 -8.41 17.04
C PHE A 309 13.29 -9.73 16.57
N ILE A 310 12.47 -10.70 16.13
CA ILE A 310 12.95 -11.97 15.55
C ILE A 310 13.82 -11.70 14.32
N VAL A 311 13.40 -10.79 13.44
CA VAL A 311 14.17 -10.41 12.24
C VAL A 311 15.51 -9.79 12.63
N CYS A 312 15.58 -8.94 13.64
CA CYS A 312 16.82 -8.33 14.14
C CYS A 312 17.78 -9.34 14.81
N LEU A 313 17.29 -10.47 15.30
CA LEU A 313 18.11 -11.54 15.88
C LEU A 313 18.88 -12.33 14.81
N ILE A 314 18.45 -12.29 13.54
CA ILE A 314 19.11 -13.01 12.45
C ILE A 314 20.57 -12.53 12.33
N PRO A 315 21.56 -13.45 12.36
CA PRO A 315 22.99 -13.08 12.27
C PRO A 315 23.33 -12.44 10.92
N THR A 316 24.35 -11.56 10.93
CA THR A 316 24.84 -10.90 9.71
C THR A 316 25.27 -11.90 8.63
N SER A 317 25.78 -13.06 9.04
CA SER A 317 26.20 -14.14 8.11
C SER A 317 25.04 -14.64 7.23
N VAL A 318 23.81 -14.66 7.73
CA VAL A 318 22.63 -15.05 6.94
C VAL A 318 22.34 -14.01 5.86
N TYR A 319 22.42 -12.73 6.20
CA TYR A 319 22.23 -11.64 5.22
C TYR A 319 23.32 -11.64 4.16
N SER A 320 24.58 -11.86 4.54
CA SER A 320 25.69 -11.98 3.59
C SER A 320 25.57 -13.20 2.68
N TRP A 321 25.01 -14.30 3.18
CA TRP A 321 24.74 -15.50 2.37
C TRP A 321 23.59 -15.30 1.39
N LEU A 322 22.49 -14.63 1.82
CA LEU A 322 21.33 -14.39 0.97
C LEU A 322 21.55 -13.28 -0.08
N PHE A 323 22.27 -12.20 0.30
CA PHE A 323 22.37 -10.97 -0.48
C PHE A 323 23.80 -10.60 -0.87
N THR A 324 24.78 -11.47 -0.66
CA THR A 324 26.23 -11.24 -0.82
C THR A 324 26.89 -10.44 0.32
N ALA A 325 28.23 -10.47 0.38
CA ALA A 325 29.00 -9.82 1.45
C ALA A 325 28.81 -8.29 1.52
N ASN A 326 28.49 -7.65 0.38
CA ASN A 326 28.24 -6.20 0.31
C ASN A 326 27.02 -5.73 1.12
N PHE A 327 26.13 -6.64 1.48
CA PHE A 327 24.92 -6.37 2.25
C PHE A 327 25.05 -6.67 3.74
N ALA A 328 26.27 -6.93 4.24
CA ALA A 328 26.51 -7.21 5.67
C ALA A 328 26.01 -6.07 6.60
N GLU A 329 26.10 -4.80 6.14
CA GLU A 329 25.65 -3.64 6.92
C GLU A 329 24.11 -3.55 7.06
N MET A 330 23.32 -4.35 6.31
CA MET A 330 21.85 -4.32 6.38
C MET A 330 21.35 -4.49 7.80
N ARG A 331 21.94 -5.40 8.60
CA ARG A 331 21.50 -5.70 9.96
C ARG A 331 21.46 -4.47 10.85
N VAL A 332 22.51 -3.64 10.83
CA VAL A 332 22.59 -2.43 11.66
C VAL A 332 21.54 -1.42 11.24
N VAL A 333 21.30 -1.28 9.93
CA VAL A 333 20.26 -0.42 9.37
C VAL A 333 18.88 -0.92 9.79
N MET A 334 18.64 -2.24 9.77
CA MET A 334 17.37 -2.85 10.19
C MET A 334 17.08 -2.62 11.67
N ILE A 335 18.11 -2.70 12.54
CA ILE A 335 17.98 -2.37 13.97
C ILE A 335 17.57 -0.90 14.15
N ALA A 336 18.15 0.01 13.37
CA ALA A 336 17.79 1.44 13.41
C ALA A 336 16.36 1.71 12.90
N LEU A 337 15.87 0.91 11.95
CA LEU A 337 14.51 0.98 11.40
C LEU A 337 13.47 0.30 12.31
N ALA A 338 13.87 -0.65 13.16
CA ALA A 338 12.96 -1.50 13.91
C ALA A 338 11.93 -0.73 14.75
N PRO A 339 12.27 0.31 15.55
CA PRO A 339 11.28 1.11 16.24
C PRO A 339 10.28 1.77 15.29
N GLY A 340 10.78 2.28 14.15
CA GLY A 340 9.96 2.92 13.11
C GLY A 340 8.93 1.97 12.51
N VAL A 341 9.27 0.70 12.32
CA VAL A 341 8.35 -0.32 11.80
C VAL A 341 7.19 -0.58 12.76
N VAL A 342 7.45 -0.64 14.07
CA VAL A 342 6.40 -0.77 15.10
C VAL A 342 5.49 0.46 15.08
N PHE A 343 6.07 1.65 15.00
CA PHE A 343 5.31 2.90 14.90
C PHE A 343 4.51 2.98 13.59
N MET A 344 5.05 2.47 12.49
CA MET A 344 4.32 2.42 11.22
C MET A 344 3.10 1.51 11.29
N ALA A 345 3.16 0.38 12.00
CA ALA A 345 2.00 -0.48 12.23
C ALA A 345 0.91 0.25 13.02
N ALA A 346 1.27 1.00 14.05
CA ALA A 346 0.35 1.83 14.81
C ALA A 346 -0.25 2.97 13.98
N ASN A 347 0.57 3.63 13.13
CA ASN A 347 0.10 4.66 12.20
C ASN A 347 -0.98 4.11 11.27
N MET A 348 -0.82 2.89 10.74
CA MET A 348 -1.84 2.25 9.89
C MET A 348 -3.18 2.11 10.62
N VAL A 349 -3.17 1.69 11.88
CA VAL A 349 -4.39 1.57 12.69
C VAL A 349 -5.08 2.92 12.87
N PHE A 350 -4.33 3.98 13.19
CA PHE A 350 -4.90 5.34 13.31
C PHE A 350 -5.39 5.89 11.98
N CYS A 351 -4.65 5.70 10.89
CA CYS A 351 -5.05 6.16 9.57
C CYS A 351 -6.40 5.56 9.15
N HIS A 352 -6.60 4.26 9.42
CA HIS A 352 -7.85 3.59 9.08
C HIS A 352 -8.99 3.97 10.03
N TYR A 353 -8.69 4.25 11.32
CA TYR A 353 -9.66 4.85 12.24
C TYR A 353 -10.15 6.20 11.73
N PHE A 354 -9.24 7.17 11.49
CA PHE A 354 -9.63 8.49 11.03
C PHE A 354 -10.37 8.47 9.69
N SER A 355 -9.99 7.58 8.78
CA SER A 355 -10.72 7.38 7.53
C SER A 355 -12.12 6.79 7.76
N GLY A 356 -12.25 5.84 8.68
CA GLY A 356 -13.51 5.17 9.02
C GLY A 356 -14.54 6.07 9.69
N VAL A 357 -14.08 7.04 10.50
CA VAL A 357 -14.94 8.04 11.16
C VAL A 357 -15.05 9.37 10.38
N ASN A 358 -14.70 9.37 9.09
CA ASN A 358 -14.78 10.55 8.21
C ASN A 358 -13.89 11.74 8.62
N LEU A 359 -12.74 11.46 9.18
CA LEU A 359 -11.73 12.47 9.57
C LEU A 359 -10.38 12.27 8.86
N PRO A 360 -10.32 11.98 7.53
CA PRO A 360 -9.09 11.65 6.83
C PRO A 360 -8.06 12.79 6.82
N LYS A 361 -8.47 14.02 7.11
CA LYS A 361 -7.57 15.19 7.23
C LYS A 361 -6.45 14.96 8.26
N HIS A 362 -6.71 14.20 9.31
CA HIS A 362 -5.70 13.92 10.33
C HIS A 362 -4.62 12.96 9.84
N ASN A 363 -4.90 12.16 8.79
CA ASN A 363 -3.87 11.36 8.12
C ASN A 363 -2.90 12.27 7.36
N LEU A 364 -3.44 13.26 6.63
CA LEU A 364 -2.61 14.26 5.93
C LEU A 364 -1.77 15.08 6.91
N TYR A 365 -2.39 15.60 7.98
CA TYR A 365 -1.65 16.38 8.98
C TYR A 365 -0.59 15.53 9.69
N GLY A 366 -0.87 14.26 10.00
CA GLY A 366 0.12 13.34 10.55
C GLY A 366 1.30 13.12 9.59
N ALA A 367 1.03 12.94 8.29
CA ALA A 367 2.07 12.80 7.28
C ALA A 367 2.91 14.08 7.13
N LEU A 368 2.30 15.26 7.20
CA LEU A 368 3.00 16.55 7.18
C LEU A 368 3.86 16.78 8.43
N VAL A 369 3.39 16.40 9.61
CA VAL A 369 4.18 16.40 10.85
C VAL A 369 5.38 15.49 10.70
N GLY A 370 5.17 14.28 10.16
CA GLY A 370 6.25 13.37 9.82
C GLY A 370 7.27 14.00 8.87
N LEU A 371 6.82 14.64 7.80
CA LEU A 371 7.70 15.31 6.82
C LEU A 371 8.51 16.44 7.46
N ALA A 372 7.88 17.23 8.32
CA ALA A 372 8.56 18.32 9.05
C ALA A 372 9.69 17.81 9.97
N VAL A 373 9.57 16.59 10.48
CA VAL A 373 10.65 15.94 11.26
C VAL A 373 11.65 15.24 10.35
N THR A 374 11.19 14.65 9.24
CA THR A 374 12.05 13.92 8.29
C THR A 374 13.16 14.80 7.73
N ILE A 375 12.81 16.00 7.25
CA ILE A 375 13.78 16.89 6.59
C ILE A 375 14.97 17.20 7.50
N PRO A 376 14.81 17.81 8.69
CA PRO A 376 15.95 18.11 9.57
C PRO A 376 16.63 16.85 10.07
N ALA A 377 15.91 15.76 10.39
CA ALA A 377 16.51 14.54 10.87
C ALA A 377 17.45 13.88 9.82
N LEU A 378 17.05 13.87 8.54
CA LEU A 378 17.89 13.33 7.48
C LEU A 378 19.19 14.15 7.30
N TYR A 379 19.09 15.49 7.27
CA TYR A 379 20.26 16.35 7.11
C TYR A 379 21.19 16.33 8.32
N LEU A 380 20.69 16.08 9.53
CA LEU A 380 21.50 16.01 10.74
C LEU A 380 22.10 14.62 10.97
N LEU A 381 21.40 13.55 10.60
CA LEU A 381 21.80 12.19 10.98
C LEU A 381 22.48 11.42 9.84
N ILE A 382 22.19 11.70 8.55
CA ILE A 382 22.83 10.97 7.45
C ILE A 382 24.31 11.34 7.30
N PRO A 383 24.77 12.60 7.38
CA PRO A 383 26.19 12.91 7.22
C PRO A 383 27.09 12.15 8.21
N PRO A 384 26.80 12.11 9.55
CA PRO A 384 27.66 11.39 10.50
C PRO A 384 27.41 9.88 10.58
N PHE A 385 26.17 9.40 10.33
CA PHE A 385 25.79 8.01 10.57
C PHE A 385 25.40 7.22 9.30
N GLY A 386 25.45 7.85 8.13
CA GLY A 386 25.12 7.19 6.86
C GLY A 386 23.71 6.58 6.83
N MET A 387 23.63 5.35 6.38
CA MET A 387 22.36 4.59 6.28
C MET A 387 21.68 4.38 7.63
N VAL A 388 22.45 4.25 8.71
CA VAL A 388 21.90 4.11 10.08
C VAL A 388 21.20 5.40 10.49
N GLY A 389 21.77 6.55 10.15
CA GLY A 389 21.14 7.86 10.34
C GLY A 389 19.80 7.98 9.61
N ALA A 390 19.68 7.45 8.39
CA ALA A 390 18.42 7.39 7.67
C ALA A 390 17.40 6.47 8.37
N GLY A 391 17.82 5.33 8.91
CA GLY A 391 16.97 4.43 9.69
C GLY A 391 16.43 5.10 10.97
N ILE A 392 17.27 5.81 11.69
CA ILE A 392 16.87 6.58 12.89
C ILE A 392 15.90 7.70 12.49
N SER A 393 16.20 8.42 11.40
CA SER A 393 15.31 9.49 10.88
C SER A 393 13.92 8.95 10.53
N ALA A 394 13.83 7.78 9.88
CA ALA A 394 12.56 7.13 9.58
C ALA A 394 11.80 6.75 10.87
N SER A 395 12.50 6.25 11.89
CA SER A 395 11.91 5.93 13.19
C SER A 395 11.36 7.18 13.90
N LEU A 396 12.10 8.29 13.88
CA LEU A 396 11.66 9.59 14.43
C LEU A 396 10.46 10.15 13.66
N THR A 397 10.43 10.02 12.34
CA THR A 397 9.31 10.42 11.49
C THR A 397 8.01 9.71 11.90
N HIS A 398 8.08 8.38 12.01
CA HIS A 398 6.90 7.59 12.41
C HIS A 398 6.49 7.87 13.85
N LEU A 399 7.44 8.08 14.76
CA LEU A 399 7.16 8.46 16.14
C LEU A 399 6.42 9.81 16.21
N ALA A 400 6.89 10.83 15.51
CA ALA A 400 6.24 12.14 15.45
C ALA A 400 4.82 12.05 14.88
N THR A 401 4.64 11.29 13.82
CA THR A 401 3.33 11.03 13.20
C THR A 401 2.35 10.41 14.22
N ILE A 402 2.78 9.37 14.95
CA ILE A 402 1.94 8.70 15.96
C ILE A 402 1.63 9.62 17.12
N ILE A 403 2.58 10.39 17.62
CA ILE A 403 2.34 11.34 18.71
C ILE A 403 1.24 12.32 18.32
N TYR A 404 1.31 12.89 17.11
CA TYR A 404 0.23 13.73 16.57
C TYR A 404 -1.11 13.00 16.53
N GLN A 405 -1.15 11.81 15.92
CA GLN A 405 -2.37 11.04 15.75
C GLN A 405 -2.98 10.64 17.11
N TRP A 406 -2.15 10.27 18.07
CA TRP A 406 -2.58 9.97 19.43
C TRP A 406 -3.17 11.18 20.15
N ILE A 407 -2.52 12.35 20.06
CA ILE A 407 -3.04 13.60 20.66
C ILE A 407 -4.44 13.90 20.11
N VAL A 408 -4.62 13.78 18.79
CA VAL A 408 -5.92 14.02 18.14
C VAL A 408 -6.93 12.97 18.57
N PHE A 409 -6.57 11.68 18.55
CA PHE A 409 -7.44 10.59 18.96
C PHE A 409 -7.91 10.75 20.41
N LYS A 410 -6.99 11.08 21.33
CA LYS A 410 -7.29 11.36 22.72
C LYS A 410 -8.28 12.52 22.91
N ARG A 411 -8.10 13.60 22.13
CA ARG A 411 -9.00 14.76 22.19
C ARG A 411 -10.42 14.45 21.73
N ILE A 412 -10.54 13.63 20.66
CA ILE A 412 -11.84 13.28 20.08
C ILE A 412 -12.60 12.32 20.98
N ASN A 413 -11.93 11.29 21.52
CA ASN A 413 -12.59 10.18 22.21
C ASN A 413 -12.46 10.26 23.75
N LYS A 414 -11.81 11.31 24.29
CA LYS A 414 -11.56 11.48 25.74
C LYS A 414 -10.86 10.28 26.39
N THR A 415 -10.09 9.49 25.62
CA THR A 415 -9.36 8.31 26.08
C THR A 415 -8.17 8.69 26.95
N SER A 416 -7.84 7.85 27.94
CA SER A 416 -6.67 8.04 28.81
C SER A 416 -5.41 7.42 28.19
N ALA A 417 -4.24 8.05 28.43
CA ALA A 417 -2.95 7.45 28.04
C ALA A 417 -2.70 6.09 28.71
N LYS A 418 -3.30 5.84 29.89
CA LYS A 418 -3.21 4.55 30.60
C LYS A 418 -3.86 3.40 29.80
N GLU A 419 -4.85 3.70 28.97
CA GLU A 419 -5.53 2.70 28.13
C GLU A 419 -4.63 2.15 27.01
N LEU A 420 -3.54 2.85 26.65
CA LEU A 420 -2.54 2.35 25.69
C LEU A 420 -1.58 1.33 26.30
N LEU A 421 -1.46 1.27 27.60
CA LEU A 421 -0.58 0.29 28.23
C LEU A 421 -1.13 -1.11 27.99
N VAL A 422 -0.25 -1.99 27.54
CA VAL A 422 -0.58 -3.41 27.37
C VAL A 422 -0.76 -4.03 28.73
N THR A 423 -1.96 -4.53 29.02
CA THR A 423 -2.28 -5.20 30.28
C THR A 423 -2.13 -6.71 30.15
N LYS A 424 -2.02 -7.41 31.29
CA LYS A 424 -2.03 -8.89 31.30
C LYS A 424 -3.33 -9.45 30.69
N GLU A 425 -4.42 -8.71 30.81
CA GLU A 425 -5.73 -9.08 30.25
C GLU A 425 -5.73 -9.01 28.71
N ASP A 426 -5.08 -7.98 28.13
CA ASP A 426 -4.92 -7.86 26.67
C ASP A 426 -4.15 -9.07 26.10
N VAL A 427 -3.08 -9.48 26.78
CA VAL A 427 -2.27 -10.64 26.35
C VAL A 427 -3.06 -11.95 26.51
N LYS A 428 -3.80 -12.11 27.64
CA LYS A 428 -4.63 -13.29 27.87
C LYS A 428 -5.75 -13.41 26.85
N MET A 429 -6.39 -12.27 26.50
CA MET A 429 -7.42 -12.21 25.47
C MET A 429 -6.86 -12.61 24.12
N LEU A 430 -5.70 -12.08 23.71
CA LEU A 430 -5.02 -12.46 22.49
C LEU A 430 -4.71 -13.95 22.41
N ILE A 431 -4.17 -14.54 23.48
CA ILE A 431 -3.87 -15.97 23.57
C ILE A 431 -5.14 -16.81 23.45
N THR A 432 -6.21 -16.40 24.15
CA THR A 432 -7.49 -17.12 24.12
C THR A 432 -8.13 -17.06 22.72
N GLU A 433 -8.09 -15.90 22.07
CA GLU A 433 -8.65 -15.77 20.71
C GLU A 433 -7.80 -16.50 19.66
N ILE A 434 -6.48 -16.59 19.82
CA ILE A 434 -5.61 -17.41 18.96
C ILE A 434 -5.97 -18.90 19.14
N LYS A 435 -6.15 -19.37 20.40
CA LYS A 435 -6.56 -20.76 20.67
C LYS A 435 -7.93 -21.14 20.10
N ASN A 436 -8.83 -20.17 19.96
CA ASN A 436 -10.17 -20.40 19.37
C ASN A 436 -10.16 -20.44 17.84
N ILE A 437 -9.03 -20.19 17.18
CA ILE A 437 -8.85 -20.23 15.74
C ILE A 437 -8.29 -21.57 15.28
N PHE A 438 -7.46 -22.17 16.09
CA PHE A 438 -6.88 -23.49 15.91
C PHE A 438 -7.61 -24.54 16.75
#